data_cf7b870e2d54d1c86c21b80982ab62a9
#
_entry.id   cf7b870e2d54d1c86c21b80982ab62a9
#
_cell.length_a   1.000
_cell.length_b   1.000
_cell.length_c   1.000
_cell.angle_alpha   90.00
_cell.angle_beta   90.00
_cell.angle_gamma   90.00
#
_symmetry.space_group_name_H-M   'P 1'
#
loop_
_entity.id
_entity.type
_entity.pdbx_description
1 polymer ?
#
loop_
_entity_poly.entity_id
_entity_poly.type
_entity_poly.pdbx_seq_one_letter_code
_entity_poly.pdbx_strand_id
1 'polypeptide(L)'
;MKKNKFEFIIDSEFQSQIPALTDEEFQQLEENILSEGEVLSPLIVWGNILVDGHNRYKILQQHPEIPYTTRSISCTCETREDVLAWICKHQLGRRNLTPEQKKFLIGKQYHSEKSARGGNHGNQYTQVANCQIDNLPPVENTTERIAKENNVSPSFVIRAEQFMKTVELMEKYCPGIQEETLSGKLKLSHREATIIRGTPTEALPTVVSTWR
;
A
#
# COMPACT_ATOMS: atom_id res chain seq x y z
N MET A 1 23.50 23.69 18.09
CA MET A 1 22.73 22.51 17.76
C MET A 1 22.92 22.21 16.29
N LYS A 2 23.43 21.01 15.93
CA LYS A 2 23.62 20.62 14.53
C LYS A 2 22.25 20.42 13.89
N LYS A 3 21.90 21.23 12.88
CA LYS A 3 20.73 21.03 12.04
C LYS A 3 20.95 19.73 11.25
N ASN A 4 20.37 18.62 11.69
CA ASN A 4 20.35 17.42 10.89
C ASN A 4 19.32 17.63 9.77
N LYS A 5 19.76 18.21 8.66
CA LYS A 5 18.99 18.25 7.43
C LYS A 5 19.12 16.88 6.75
N PHE A 6 18.35 15.91 7.22
CA PHE A 6 18.22 14.64 6.51
C PHE A 6 17.37 14.89 5.26
N GLU A 7 17.97 14.74 4.10
CA GLU A 7 17.22 14.65 2.85
C GLU A 7 16.79 13.20 2.66
N PHE A 8 15.48 12.94 2.82
CA PHE A 8 14.91 11.63 2.54
C PHE A 8 14.57 11.50 1.06
N ILE A 9 14.81 10.32 0.52
CA ILE A 9 14.35 9.95 -0.81
C ILE A 9 12.85 9.67 -0.75
N ILE A 10 12.09 10.29 -1.63
CA ILE A 10 10.66 10.01 -1.79
C ILE A 10 10.50 9.00 -2.91
N ASP A 11 10.03 7.82 -2.55
CA ASP A 11 9.70 6.77 -3.49
C ASP A 11 8.25 6.92 -3.95
N SER A 12 8.04 7.05 -5.26
CA SER A 12 6.72 7.31 -5.84
C SER A 12 5.73 6.15 -5.61
N GLU A 13 6.22 4.90 -5.61
CA GLU A 13 5.36 3.75 -5.35
C GLU A 13 4.90 3.73 -3.88
N PHE A 14 5.79 3.99 -2.93
CA PHE A 14 5.43 4.07 -1.52
C PHE A 14 4.46 5.21 -1.25
N GLN A 15 4.71 6.37 -1.84
CA GLN A 15 3.86 7.55 -1.70
C GLN A 15 2.45 7.31 -2.26
N SER A 16 2.33 6.61 -3.39
CA SER A 16 1.04 6.33 -4.04
C SER A 16 0.12 5.41 -3.24
N GLN A 17 0.64 4.66 -2.26
CA GLN A 17 -0.16 3.85 -1.35
C GLN A 17 -0.79 4.66 -0.20
N ILE A 18 -0.40 5.92 -0.05
CA ILE A 18 -0.88 6.79 1.03
C ILE A 18 -1.92 7.73 0.42
N PRO A 19 -3.18 7.71 0.91
CA PRO A 19 -4.19 8.64 0.44
C PRO A 19 -3.72 10.10 0.56
N ALA A 20 -3.93 10.88 -0.48
CA ALA A 20 -3.65 12.30 -0.45
C ALA A 20 -4.57 13.00 0.55
N LEU A 21 -4.05 14.03 1.23
CA LEU A 21 -4.89 14.94 2.01
C LEU A 21 -5.56 15.95 1.09
N THR A 22 -6.74 16.44 1.49
CA THR A 22 -7.32 17.65 0.88
C THR A 22 -6.51 18.88 1.27
N ASP A 23 -6.69 19.99 0.56
CA ASP A 23 -5.99 21.23 0.87
C ASP A 23 -6.33 21.72 2.29
N GLU A 24 -7.58 21.58 2.72
CA GLU A 24 -8.02 21.93 4.06
C GLU A 24 -7.38 21.03 5.13
N GLU A 25 -7.30 19.72 4.88
CA GLU A 25 -6.64 18.79 5.80
C GLU A 25 -5.14 19.07 5.89
N PHE A 26 -4.50 19.47 4.78
CA PHE A 26 -3.09 19.81 4.78
C PHE A 26 -2.83 21.11 5.56
N GLN A 27 -3.64 22.15 5.37
CA GLN A 27 -3.57 23.38 6.14
C GLN A 27 -3.77 23.14 7.63
N GLN A 28 -4.77 22.35 8.00
CA GLN A 28 -5.01 22.01 9.41
C GLN A 28 -3.82 21.25 10.01
N LEU A 29 -3.19 20.35 9.26
CA LEU A 29 -1.99 19.64 9.71
C LEU A 29 -0.82 20.62 9.92
N GLU A 30 -0.63 21.57 9.02
CA GLU A 30 0.41 22.60 9.14
C GLU A 30 0.18 23.49 10.35
N GLU A 31 -1.03 24.02 10.54
CA GLU A 31 -1.41 24.83 11.71
C GLU A 31 -1.17 24.09 13.03
N ASN A 32 -1.53 22.81 13.08
CA ASN A 32 -1.32 21.97 14.28
C ASN A 32 0.19 21.83 14.57
N ILE A 33 1.02 21.53 13.57
CA ILE A 33 2.48 21.38 13.74
C ILE A 33 3.11 22.72 14.18
N LEU A 34 2.69 23.84 13.60
CA LEU A 34 3.18 25.17 13.98
C LEU A 34 2.76 25.55 15.41
N SER A 35 1.55 25.23 15.79
CA SER A 35 0.99 25.48 17.12
C SER A 35 1.69 24.66 18.21
N GLU A 36 1.98 23.39 17.94
CA GLU A 36 2.71 22.50 18.88
C GLU A 36 4.20 22.82 18.94
N GLY A 37 4.76 23.42 17.87
CA GLY A 37 6.19 23.73 17.77
C GLY A 37 7.08 22.51 17.56
N GLU A 38 6.48 21.31 17.40
CA GLU A 38 7.19 20.07 17.09
C GLU A 38 6.29 19.07 16.31
N VAL A 39 6.92 18.10 15.67
CA VAL A 39 6.19 16.99 15.03
C VAL A 39 6.06 15.84 16.02
N LEU A 40 4.87 15.68 16.62
CA LEU A 40 4.58 14.67 17.65
C LEU A 40 4.76 13.23 17.17
N SER A 41 4.39 12.93 15.94
CA SER A 41 4.49 11.60 15.38
C SER A 41 5.75 11.46 14.52
N PRO A 42 6.60 10.43 14.72
CA PRO A 42 7.84 10.28 13.97
C PRO A 42 7.60 10.11 12.46
N LEU A 43 8.57 10.54 11.65
CA LEU A 43 8.67 10.14 10.26
C LEU A 43 9.15 8.69 10.20
N ILE A 44 8.51 7.85 9.41
CA ILE A 44 8.90 6.44 9.26
C ILE A 44 9.80 6.32 8.05
N VAL A 45 10.95 5.67 8.23
CA VAL A 45 11.97 5.54 7.19
C VAL A 45 12.44 4.11 7.03
N TRP A 46 12.84 3.76 5.81
CA TRP A 46 13.53 2.52 5.48
C TRP A 46 14.86 2.88 4.83
N GLY A 47 15.97 2.69 5.57
CA GLY A 47 17.24 3.30 5.20
C GLY A 47 17.11 4.83 5.08
N ASN A 48 17.31 5.37 3.89
CA ASN A 48 17.15 6.80 3.58
C ASN A 48 15.85 7.12 2.83
N ILE A 49 14.95 6.15 2.68
CA ILE A 49 13.68 6.32 1.96
C ILE A 49 12.58 6.64 2.97
N LEU A 50 11.79 7.69 2.69
CA LEU A 50 10.62 8.03 3.48
C LEU A 50 9.48 7.06 3.19
N VAL A 51 8.97 6.41 4.23
CA VAL A 51 7.92 5.39 4.14
C VAL A 51 6.56 5.94 4.57
N ASP A 52 6.51 6.69 5.68
CA ASP A 52 5.29 7.39 6.12
C ASP A 52 5.63 8.76 6.69
N GLY A 53 4.68 9.70 6.57
CA GLY A 53 4.83 11.07 7.02
C GLY A 53 5.18 12.05 5.89
N HIS A 54 4.88 11.74 4.63
CA HIS A 54 5.19 12.59 3.47
C HIS A 54 4.64 14.02 3.61
N ASN A 55 3.41 14.19 4.11
CA ASN A 55 2.84 15.52 4.31
C ASN A 55 3.54 16.27 5.45
N ARG A 56 3.89 15.60 6.54
CA ARG A 56 4.71 16.17 7.63
C ARG A 56 6.08 16.59 7.13
N TYR A 57 6.73 15.74 6.32
CA TYR A 57 8.03 16.05 5.74
C TYR A 57 7.97 17.27 4.78
N LYS A 58 6.90 17.39 3.99
CA LYS A 58 6.66 18.56 3.12
C LYS A 58 6.55 19.84 3.94
N ILE A 59 5.86 19.82 5.07
CA ILE A 59 5.77 20.96 6.00
C ILE A 59 7.16 21.26 6.61
N LEU A 60 7.90 20.25 7.05
CA LEU A 60 9.25 20.42 7.62
C LEU A 60 10.27 20.98 6.62
N GLN A 61 10.07 20.77 5.32
CA GLN A 61 10.90 21.41 4.30
C GLN A 61 10.67 22.94 4.22
N GLN A 62 9.45 23.40 4.54
CA GLN A 62 9.10 24.82 4.61
C GLN A 62 9.48 25.44 5.97
N HIS A 63 9.45 24.63 7.04
CA HIS A 63 9.70 25.04 8.43
C HIS A 63 10.86 24.21 9.04
N PRO A 64 12.13 24.47 8.60
CA PRO A 64 13.29 23.66 8.98
C PRO A 64 13.71 23.84 10.46
N GLU A 65 13.14 24.80 11.16
CA GLU A 65 13.34 25.05 12.59
C GLU A 65 12.56 24.06 13.49
N ILE A 66 11.49 23.45 12.95
CA ILE A 66 10.63 22.56 13.73
C ILE A 66 11.34 21.23 14.01
N PRO A 67 11.46 20.81 15.26
CA PRO A 67 12.05 19.53 15.61
C PRO A 67 11.13 18.37 15.23
N TYR A 68 11.75 17.28 14.81
CA TYR A 68 11.06 16.03 14.49
C TYR A 68 11.91 14.82 14.85
N THR A 69 11.28 13.68 14.96
CA THR A 69 11.94 12.39 15.18
C THR A 69 11.73 11.46 13.99
N THR A 70 12.61 10.49 13.85
CA THR A 70 12.49 9.44 12.84
C THR A 70 12.46 8.07 13.51
N ARG A 71 11.74 7.13 12.88
CA ARG A 71 11.73 5.73 13.28
C ARG A 71 12.04 4.86 12.06
N SER A 72 13.12 4.09 12.15
CA SER A 72 13.47 3.12 11.10
C SER A 72 12.66 1.83 11.24
N ILE A 73 12.25 1.27 10.09
CA ILE A 73 11.62 -0.05 9.99
C ILE A 73 12.55 -1.08 9.33
N SER A 74 13.82 -0.75 9.09
CA SER A 74 14.77 -1.64 8.40
C SER A 74 15.04 -2.94 9.14
N CYS A 75 14.79 -3.00 10.45
CA CYS A 75 14.91 -4.24 11.22
C CYS A 75 13.71 -5.18 11.09
N THR A 76 12.58 -4.69 10.55
CA THR A 76 11.35 -5.47 10.38
C THR A 76 10.97 -5.69 8.92
N CYS A 77 11.52 -4.90 8.02
CA CYS A 77 11.28 -4.95 6.59
C CYS A 77 12.64 -5.09 5.88
N GLU A 78 12.92 -6.29 5.37
CA GLU A 78 14.19 -6.60 4.70
C GLU A 78 14.10 -6.27 3.20
N THR A 79 12.94 -6.49 2.61
CA THR A 79 12.69 -6.30 1.18
C THR A 79 11.75 -5.11 0.91
N ARG A 80 11.73 -4.66 -0.35
CA ARG A 80 10.81 -3.61 -0.81
C ARG A 80 9.34 -4.04 -0.64
N GLU A 81 9.07 -5.31 -0.88
CA GLU A 81 7.75 -5.93 -0.75
C GLU A 81 7.29 -5.94 0.71
N ASP A 82 8.20 -6.16 1.67
CA ASP A 82 7.88 -6.05 3.10
C ASP A 82 7.47 -4.62 3.47
N VAL A 83 8.16 -3.61 2.91
CA VAL A 83 7.82 -2.20 3.14
C VAL A 83 6.44 -1.88 2.56
N LEU A 84 6.13 -2.33 1.36
CA LEU A 84 4.80 -2.15 0.75
C LEU A 84 3.70 -2.80 1.58
N ALA A 85 3.92 -4.03 2.04
CA ALA A 85 2.99 -4.72 2.93
C ALA A 85 2.81 -3.96 4.25
N TRP A 86 3.90 -3.45 4.82
CA TRP A 86 3.87 -2.62 6.04
C TRP A 86 3.04 -1.35 5.85
N ILE A 87 3.27 -0.61 4.74
CA ILE A 87 2.49 0.60 4.41
C ILE A 87 1.01 0.25 4.33
N CYS A 88 0.64 -0.74 3.53
CA CYS A 88 -0.75 -1.14 3.33
C CYS A 88 -1.43 -1.51 4.66
N LYS A 89 -0.77 -2.29 5.50
CA LYS A 89 -1.27 -2.67 6.82
C LYS A 89 -1.52 -1.46 7.73
N HIS A 90 -0.61 -0.47 7.72
CA HIS A 90 -0.76 0.73 8.54
C HIS A 90 -1.82 1.69 7.99
N GLN A 91 -1.95 1.79 6.66
CA GLN A 91 -3.03 2.57 6.05
C GLN A 91 -4.41 1.95 6.34
N LEU A 92 -4.54 0.62 6.36
CA LEU A 92 -5.80 -0.08 6.68
C LEU A 92 -6.32 0.22 8.10
N GLY A 93 -5.45 0.66 9.01
CA GLY A 93 -5.84 1.14 10.33
C GLY A 93 -6.48 2.55 10.36
N ARG A 94 -6.48 3.28 9.24
CA ARG A 94 -7.07 4.62 9.19
C ARG A 94 -8.59 4.57 9.09
N ARG A 95 -9.28 5.55 9.71
CA ARG A 95 -10.75 5.58 9.78
C ARG A 95 -11.42 6.08 8.50
N ASN A 96 -10.72 6.86 7.67
CA ASN A 96 -11.29 7.61 6.55
C ASN A 96 -11.04 6.97 5.17
N LEU A 97 -10.88 5.63 5.11
CA LEU A 97 -10.73 4.94 3.84
C LEU A 97 -12.08 4.68 3.18
N THR A 98 -12.16 4.92 1.87
CA THR A 98 -13.29 4.44 1.07
C THR A 98 -13.28 2.91 1.00
N PRO A 99 -14.42 2.26 0.72
CA PRO A 99 -14.45 0.81 0.51
C PRO A 99 -13.49 0.34 -0.59
N GLU A 100 -13.33 1.13 -1.66
CA GLU A 100 -12.43 0.88 -2.77
C GLU A 100 -10.96 0.99 -2.36
N GLN A 101 -10.60 2.01 -1.59
CA GLN A 101 -9.26 2.16 -1.00
C GLN A 101 -8.94 0.97 -0.08
N LYS A 102 -9.87 0.60 0.80
CA LYS A 102 -9.69 -0.56 1.67
C LYS A 102 -9.47 -1.84 0.87
N LYS A 103 -10.29 -2.08 -0.16
CA LYS A 103 -10.16 -3.22 -1.05
C LYS A 103 -8.82 -3.23 -1.79
N PHE A 104 -8.39 -2.08 -2.31
CA PHE A 104 -7.09 -1.93 -3.00
C PHE A 104 -5.93 -2.26 -2.06
N LEU A 105 -5.90 -1.68 -0.86
CA LEU A 105 -4.84 -1.87 0.13
C LEU A 105 -4.75 -3.32 0.61
N ILE A 106 -5.88 -4.00 0.84
CA ILE A 106 -5.91 -5.44 1.17
C ILE A 106 -5.30 -6.27 0.03
N GLY A 107 -5.65 -5.95 -1.21
CA GLY A 107 -5.09 -6.62 -2.39
C GLY A 107 -3.58 -6.40 -2.52
N LYS A 108 -3.11 -5.17 -2.30
CA LYS A 108 -1.69 -4.80 -2.36
C LYS A 108 -0.89 -5.46 -1.23
N GLN A 109 -1.41 -5.44 0.01
CA GLN A 109 -0.81 -6.15 1.14
C GLN A 109 -0.62 -7.63 0.83
N TYR A 110 -1.68 -8.30 0.38
CA TYR A 110 -1.63 -9.72 0.05
C TYR A 110 -0.62 -10.02 -1.06
N HIS A 111 -0.61 -9.22 -2.12
CA HIS A 111 0.32 -9.37 -3.24
C HIS A 111 1.78 -9.21 -2.78
N SER A 112 2.08 -8.17 -2.01
CA SER A 112 3.43 -7.87 -1.52
C SER A 112 3.94 -8.95 -0.56
N GLU A 113 3.12 -9.38 0.41
CA GLU A 113 3.53 -10.44 1.34
C GLU A 113 3.72 -11.80 0.66
N LYS A 114 2.92 -12.10 -0.36
CA LYS A 114 3.09 -13.30 -1.17
C LYS A 114 4.38 -13.27 -1.96
N SER A 115 4.75 -12.10 -2.49
CA SER A 115 6.00 -11.90 -3.25
C SER A 115 7.23 -11.95 -2.34
N ALA A 116 7.19 -11.32 -1.16
CA ALA A 116 8.27 -11.33 -0.17
C ALA A 116 8.63 -12.75 0.32
N ARG A 117 7.63 -13.64 0.43
CA ARG A 117 7.84 -15.05 0.83
C ARG A 117 8.37 -15.95 -0.29
N GLY A 118 8.81 -15.40 -1.42
CA GLY A 118 9.28 -16.15 -2.58
C GLY A 118 8.13 -16.94 -3.21
N GLY A 119 7.43 -16.32 -4.14
CA GLY A 119 6.20 -16.80 -4.78
C GLY A 119 6.27 -18.11 -5.57
N ASN A 120 7.01 -19.08 -5.12
CA ASN A 120 7.01 -20.42 -5.65
C ASN A 120 5.93 -21.24 -4.92
N HIS A 121 4.66 -20.98 -5.23
CA HIS A 121 3.62 -21.96 -4.98
C HIS A 121 3.84 -23.10 -5.97
N GLY A 122 4.76 -23.99 -5.61
CA GLY A 122 4.86 -25.28 -6.20
C GLY A 122 3.45 -25.87 -6.23
N ASN A 123 3.06 -26.41 -7.38
CA ASN A 123 1.84 -27.19 -7.60
C ASN A 123 1.48 -27.97 -6.33
N GLN A 124 0.19 -28.03 -5.99
CA GLN A 124 -0.38 -28.86 -4.92
C GLN A 124 0.04 -30.36 -5.00
N TYR A 125 0.80 -30.74 -5.99
CA TYR A 125 1.29 -32.09 -6.29
C TYR A 125 2.78 -32.31 -6.02
N THR A 126 3.51 -31.36 -5.45
CA THR A 126 4.84 -31.67 -4.93
C THR A 126 4.61 -32.35 -3.58
N GLN A 127 4.41 -33.66 -3.64
CA GLN A 127 4.52 -34.54 -2.47
C GLN A 127 5.90 -34.30 -1.87
N VAL A 128 5.91 -33.62 -0.73
CA VAL A 128 7.08 -33.58 0.14
C VAL A 128 7.33 -35.01 0.55
N ALA A 129 8.43 -35.56 0.03
CA ALA A 129 8.94 -36.85 0.48
C ALA A 129 9.07 -36.77 2.00
N ASN A 130 8.38 -37.68 2.64
CA ASN A 130 8.33 -38.09 4.02
C ASN A 130 9.59 -37.74 4.83
N CYS A 131 9.62 -36.54 5.44
CA CYS A 131 10.44 -36.29 6.61
C CYS A 131 9.45 -35.94 7.74
N GLN A 132 9.25 -36.90 8.62
CA GLN A 132 8.63 -36.71 9.92
C GLN A 132 9.40 -35.64 10.69
N ILE A 133 8.92 -34.41 10.68
CA ILE A 133 9.23 -33.40 11.69
C ILE A 133 7.89 -33.03 12.30
N ASP A 134 7.48 -33.85 13.28
CA ASP A 134 6.41 -33.53 14.20
C ASP A 134 6.80 -32.24 14.96
N ASN A 135 5.86 -31.28 15.01
CA ASN A 135 5.84 -30.06 15.83
C ASN A 135 6.32 -28.74 15.23
N LEU A 136 6.18 -28.51 13.94
CA LEU A 136 6.10 -27.11 13.48
C LEU A 136 4.62 -26.66 13.51
N PRO A 137 4.30 -25.49 14.12
CA PRO A 137 2.95 -24.96 14.06
C PRO A 137 2.52 -24.81 12.60
N PRO A 138 1.25 -25.09 12.25
CA PRO A 138 0.77 -24.98 10.88
C PRO A 138 1.08 -23.57 10.36
N VAL A 139 1.78 -23.50 9.23
CA VAL A 139 2.07 -22.22 8.56
C VAL A 139 0.74 -21.61 8.17
N GLU A 140 0.29 -20.61 8.93
CA GLU A 140 -0.97 -19.93 8.71
C GLU A 140 -0.98 -19.39 7.26
N ASN A 141 -2.02 -19.74 6.51
CA ASN A 141 -2.18 -19.32 5.13
C ASN A 141 -2.28 -17.78 5.09
N THR A 142 -1.42 -17.11 4.32
CA THR A 142 -1.38 -15.65 4.21
C THR A 142 -2.76 -15.06 3.91
N THR A 143 -3.57 -15.73 3.09
CA THR A 143 -4.92 -15.30 2.75
C THR A 143 -5.84 -15.32 3.97
N GLU A 144 -5.79 -16.36 4.79
CA GLU A 144 -6.62 -16.51 6.00
C GLU A 144 -6.21 -15.50 7.07
N ARG A 145 -4.91 -15.30 7.26
CA ARG A 145 -4.39 -14.32 8.21
C ARG A 145 -4.83 -12.90 7.85
N ILE A 146 -4.63 -12.47 6.58
CA ILE A 146 -5.04 -11.13 6.13
C ILE A 146 -6.56 -10.98 6.20
N ALA A 147 -7.32 -12.02 5.89
CA ALA A 147 -8.77 -12.04 6.01
C ALA A 147 -9.21 -11.78 7.45
N LYS A 148 -8.60 -12.48 8.41
CA LYS A 148 -8.86 -12.33 9.84
C LYS A 148 -8.45 -10.94 10.36
N GLU A 149 -7.27 -10.46 10.00
CA GLU A 149 -6.76 -9.13 10.39
C GLU A 149 -7.71 -8.00 9.94
N ASN A 150 -8.33 -8.13 8.78
CA ASN A 150 -9.18 -7.11 8.18
C ASN A 150 -10.69 -7.36 8.34
N ASN A 151 -11.07 -8.44 9.03
CA ASN A 151 -12.47 -8.86 9.21
C ASN A 151 -13.23 -9.03 7.88
N VAL A 152 -12.60 -9.75 6.94
CA VAL A 152 -13.16 -10.08 5.62
C VAL A 152 -13.03 -11.58 5.34
N SER A 153 -13.70 -12.07 4.30
CA SER A 153 -13.54 -13.50 3.90
C SER A 153 -12.22 -13.71 3.12
N PRO A 154 -11.64 -14.93 3.16
CA PRO A 154 -10.47 -15.27 2.34
C PRO A 154 -10.71 -15.04 0.83
N SER A 155 -11.89 -15.35 0.33
CA SER A 155 -12.26 -15.06 -1.07
C SER A 155 -12.34 -13.57 -1.39
N PHE A 156 -12.61 -12.72 -0.39
CA PHE A 156 -12.51 -11.27 -0.57
C PHE A 156 -11.07 -10.84 -0.80
N VAL A 157 -10.10 -11.39 -0.06
CA VAL A 157 -8.67 -11.08 -0.20
C VAL A 157 -8.18 -11.39 -1.63
N ILE A 158 -8.57 -12.56 -2.17
CA ILE A 158 -8.24 -12.94 -3.55
C ILE A 158 -8.86 -11.97 -4.57
N ARG A 159 -10.14 -11.61 -4.39
CA ARG A 159 -10.80 -10.62 -5.27
C ARG A 159 -10.21 -9.23 -5.13
N ALA A 160 -9.73 -8.88 -3.95
CA ALA A 160 -9.05 -7.61 -3.69
C ALA A 160 -7.71 -7.52 -4.44
N GLU A 161 -6.92 -8.60 -4.47
CA GLU A 161 -5.70 -8.66 -5.30
C GLU A 161 -6.03 -8.49 -6.80
N GLN A 162 -7.08 -9.15 -7.26
CA GLN A 162 -7.51 -9.02 -8.66
C GLN A 162 -7.97 -7.60 -9.00
N PHE A 163 -8.71 -6.95 -8.09
CA PHE A 163 -9.13 -5.57 -8.23
C PHE A 163 -7.92 -4.63 -8.28
N MET A 164 -6.98 -4.76 -7.35
CA MET A 164 -5.76 -3.96 -7.28
C MET A 164 -4.96 -4.08 -8.59
N LYS A 165 -4.68 -5.29 -9.06
CA LYS A 165 -3.96 -5.53 -10.31
C LYS A 165 -4.66 -4.90 -11.53
N THR A 166 -6.00 -4.89 -11.53
CA THR A 166 -6.77 -4.27 -12.61
C THR A 166 -6.62 -2.75 -12.58
N VAL A 167 -6.74 -2.15 -11.39
CA VAL A 167 -6.59 -0.69 -11.22
C VAL A 167 -5.18 -0.25 -11.62
N GLU A 168 -4.14 -0.95 -11.17
CA GLU A 168 -2.75 -0.67 -11.58
C GLU A 168 -2.52 -0.85 -13.09
N LEU A 169 -3.18 -1.84 -13.70
CA LEU A 169 -3.13 -2.04 -15.14
C LEU A 169 -3.79 -0.88 -15.88
N MET A 170 -4.96 -0.44 -15.42
CA MET A 170 -5.68 0.68 -16.02
C MET A 170 -4.89 1.99 -15.91
N GLU A 171 -4.26 2.24 -14.76
CA GLU A 171 -3.44 3.44 -14.52
C GLU A 171 -2.28 3.57 -15.53
N LYS A 172 -1.68 2.45 -15.98
CA LYS A 172 -0.62 2.47 -16.98
C LYS A 172 -1.07 3.02 -18.33
N TYR A 173 -2.36 2.85 -18.70
CA TYR A 173 -2.92 3.27 -19.98
C TYR A 173 -3.77 4.53 -19.89
N CYS A 174 -4.27 4.84 -18.69
CA CYS A 174 -5.09 6.02 -18.44
C CYS A 174 -4.69 6.63 -17.06
N PRO A 175 -3.66 7.49 -17.01
CA PRO A 175 -3.22 8.12 -15.78
C PRO A 175 -4.35 8.89 -15.08
N GLY A 176 -4.45 8.74 -13.75
CA GLY A 176 -5.47 9.33 -12.90
C GLY A 176 -6.71 8.45 -12.67
N ILE A 177 -6.85 7.32 -13.40
CA ILE A 177 -7.99 6.41 -13.22
C ILE A 177 -7.96 5.71 -11.87
N GLN A 178 -6.77 5.50 -11.32
CA GLN A 178 -6.61 4.95 -9.97
C GLN A 178 -7.26 5.87 -8.94
N GLU A 179 -6.99 7.17 -8.99
CA GLU A 179 -7.59 8.14 -8.07
C GLU A 179 -9.11 8.19 -8.20
N GLU A 180 -9.63 8.21 -9.44
CA GLU A 180 -11.07 8.19 -9.71
C GLU A 180 -11.75 6.91 -9.18
N THR A 181 -11.08 5.75 -9.34
CA THR A 181 -11.57 4.47 -8.84
C THR A 181 -11.52 4.41 -7.30
N LEU A 182 -10.40 4.81 -6.70
CA LEU A 182 -10.22 4.74 -5.25
C LEU A 182 -11.05 5.77 -4.50
N SER A 183 -11.37 6.92 -5.12
CA SER A 183 -12.32 7.88 -4.54
C SER A 183 -13.79 7.43 -4.66
N GLY A 184 -14.07 6.36 -5.41
CA GLY A 184 -15.43 5.86 -5.65
C GLY A 184 -16.18 6.60 -6.75
N LYS A 185 -15.55 7.55 -7.46
CA LYS A 185 -16.14 8.24 -8.62
C LYS A 185 -16.33 7.25 -9.78
N LEU A 186 -15.35 6.39 -10.02
CA LEU A 186 -15.43 5.32 -11.00
C LEU A 186 -15.68 3.99 -10.26
N LYS A 187 -16.76 3.30 -10.62
CA LYS A 187 -17.10 1.98 -10.05
C LYS A 187 -16.58 0.89 -10.98
N LEU A 188 -15.81 -0.04 -10.44
CA LEU A 188 -15.27 -1.18 -11.15
C LEU A 188 -15.84 -2.48 -10.57
N SER A 189 -16.76 -3.12 -11.29
CA SER A 189 -17.30 -4.41 -10.89
C SER A 189 -16.29 -5.54 -11.11
N HIS A 190 -16.52 -6.68 -10.45
CA HIS A 190 -15.65 -7.86 -10.62
C HIS A 190 -15.65 -8.39 -12.07
N ARG A 191 -16.81 -8.34 -12.76
CA ARG A 191 -16.94 -8.75 -14.17
C ARG A 191 -16.10 -7.88 -15.08
N GLU A 192 -16.17 -6.57 -14.92
CA GLU A 192 -15.40 -5.59 -15.67
C GLU A 192 -13.90 -5.77 -15.45
N ALA A 193 -13.48 -5.90 -14.19
CA ALA A 193 -12.10 -6.19 -13.84
C ALA A 193 -11.58 -7.48 -14.51
N THR A 194 -12.44 -8.49 -14.68
CA THR A 194 -12.07 -9.73 -15.37
C THR A 194 -11.92 -9.51 -16.87
N ILE A 195 -12.82 -8.74 -17.48
CA ILE A 195 -12.75 -8.39 -18.91
C ILE A 195 -11.46 -7.62 -19.21
N ILE A 196 -11.17 -6.56 -18.44
CA ILE A 196 -9.98 -5.74 -18.62
C ILE A 196 -8.71 -6.59 -18.55
N ARG A 197 -8.58 -7.46 -17.56
CA ARG A 197 -7.40 -8.34 -17.40
C ARG A 197 -7.29 -9.40 -18.50
N GLY A 198 -8.40 -9.81 -19.09
CA GLY A 198 -8.42 -10.76 -20.22
C GLY A 198 -8.24 -10.10 -21.58
N THR A 199 -8.21 -8.76 -21.63
CA THR A 199 -8.05 -8.01 -22.88
C THR A 199 -6.59 -8.05 -23.34
N PRO A 200 -6.30 -8.35 -24.61
CA PRO A 200 -4.96 -8.26 -25.18
C PRO A 200 -4.35 -6.87 -24.98
N THR A 201 -3.04 -6.81 -24.75
CA THR A 201 -2.30 -5.57 -24.44
C THR A 201 -2.53 -4.47 -25.48
N GLU A 202 -2.66 -4.85 -26.76
CA GLU A 202 -2.87 -3.94 -27.88
C GLU A 202 -4.25 -3.24 -27.84
N ALA A 203 -5.26 -3.91 -27.30
CA ALA A 203 -6.63 -3.39 -27.20
C ALA A 203 -6.89 -2.65 -25.87
N LEU A 204 -6.02 -2.79 -24.87
CA LEU A 204 -6.19 -2.17 -23.56
C LEU A 204 -6.35 -0.65 -23.59
N PRO A 205 -5.56 0.13 -24.38
CA PRO A 205 -5.72 1.59 -24.43
C PRO A 205 -7.13 2.00 -24.84
N THR A 206 -7.69 1.33 -25.87
CA THR A 206 -9.05 1.62 -26.36
C THR A 206 -10.11 1.20 -25.34
N VAL A 207 -9.97 0.01 -24.76
CA VAL A 207 -10.92 -0.48 -23.77
C VAL A 207 -10.91 0.41 -22.53
N VAL A 208 -9.76 0.74 -21.99
CA VAL A 208 -9.65 1.56 -20.76
C VAL A 208 -10.17 2.98 -21.00
N SER A 209 -9.95 3.57 -22.17
CA SER A 209 -10.46 4.92 -22.50
C SER A 209 -11.99 5.00 -22.55
N THR A 210 -12.67 3.90 -22.80
CA THR A 210 -14.16 3.86 -22.80
C THR A 210 -14.77 3.84 -21.40
N TRP A 211 -13.96 3.67 -20.36
CA TRP A 211 -14.41 3.66 -18.96
C TRP A 211 -14.37 5.04 -18.28
N ARG A 212 -13.86 6.02 -18.95
CA ARG A 212 -13.80 7.41 -18.49
C ARG A 212 -14.88 8.24 -19.15
#